data_1d9e570944b55499da302329c44d7549
#
_entry.id   1d9e570944b55499da302329c44d7549
#
_cell.length_a   1.000
_cell.length_b   1.000
_cell.length_c   1.000
_cell.angle_alpha   90.00
_cell.angle_beta   90.00
_cell.angle_gamma   90.00
#
_symmetry.space_group_name_H-M   'P 1'
#
loop_
_entity.id
_entity.type
_entity.pdbx_description
1 polymer ?
#
loop_
_entity_poly.entity_id
_entity_poly.type
_entity_poly.pdbx_seq_one_letter_code
_entity_poly.pdbx_strand_id
1 'polypeptide(L)'
;MSDGQHVAAEIAAAEAIARAEAGDWLIDVREQDEWDTVHAPLAHLIPMSVIEQRVGEIPDDARLLVICHSGYRSWTVTKALVAAGYDAVSVAGGMDAWQSAGGVVVRHES
;
A
#
# COMPACT_ATOMS: atom_id res chain seq x y z
N MET A 1 -27.56 6.30 6.72
CA MET A 1 -26.87 5.81 5.58
C MET A 1 -25.64 6.59 5.25
N SER A 2 -24.60 5.93 5.08
CA SER A 2 -23.33 6.61 4.94
C SER A 2 -22.80 6.46 3.53
N ASP A 3 -23.52 7.03 2.58
CA ASP A 3 -23.08 7.01 1.20
C ASP A 3 -21.70 7.61 1.10
N GLY A 4 -20.85 6.95 0.36
CA GLY A 4 -19.48 7.41 0.16
C GLY A 4 -18.49 6.94 1.20
N GLN A 5 -18.94 6.21 2.21
CA GLN A 5 -18.00 5.61 3.13
C GLN A 5 -17.36 4.39 2.50
N HIS A 6 -16.06 4.27 2.70
CA HIS A 6 -15.31 3.13 2.21
C HIS A 6 -15.24 2.07 3.29
N VAL A 7 -15.08 0.83 2.88
CA VAL A 7 -14.95 -0.31 3.77
C VAL A 7 -13.55 -0.87 3.61
N ALA A 8 -12.90 -1.16 4.72
CA ALA A 8 -11.57 -1.77 4.67
C ALA A 8 -11.69 -3.12 3.99
N ALA A 9 -10.83 -3.36 3.02
CA ALA A 9 -10.86 -4.58 2.21
C ALA A 9 -9.45 -4.94 1.75
N GLU A 10 -9.28 -6.20 1.39
CA GLU A 10 -8.05 -6.67 0.75
C GLU A 10 -8.33 -6.98 -0.70
N ILE A 11 -7.32 -6.78 -1.54
CA ILE A 11 -7.38 -7.19 -2.94
C ILE A 11 -6.17 -8.08 -3.23
N ALA A 12 -6.31 -8.94 -4.25
CA ALA A 12 -5.22 -9.81 -4.66
C ALA A 12 -4.08 -8.99 -5.27
N ALA A 13 -2.86 -9.50 -5.16
CA ALA A 13 -1.70 -8.81 -5.71
C ALA A 13 -1.82 -8.54 -7.20
N ALA A 14 -2.37 -9.47 -7.97
CA ALA A 14 -2.54 -9.26 -9.41
C ALA A 14 -3.44 -8.05 -9.70
N GLU A 15 -4.50 -7.89 -8.93
CA GLU A 15 -5.38 -6.72 -9.08
C GLU A 15 -4.66 -5.45 -8.66
N ALA A 16 -3.88 -5.52 -7.57
CA ALA A 16 -3.13 -4.35 -7.09
C ALA A 16 -2.12 -3.89 -8.13
N ILE A 17 -1.41 -4.84 -8.76
CA ILE A 17 -0.45 -4.51 -9.81
C ILE A 17 -1.14 -3.76 -10.95
N ALA A 18 -2.27 -4.29 -11.42
CA ALA A 18 -3.00 -3.66 -12.51
C ALA A 18 -3.49 -2.27 -12.12
N ARG A 19 -3.98 -2.10 -10.90
CA ARG A 19 -4.48 -0.81 -10.43
C ARG A 19 -3.35 0.21 -10.26
N ALA A 20 -2.19 -0.23 -9.77
CA ALA A 20 -1.02 0.65 -9.63
C ALA A 20 -0.55 1.11 -11.00
N GLU A 21 -0.50 0.21 -11.97
CA GLU A 21 -0.11 0.55 -13.35
C GLU A 21 -1.11 1.51 -14.00
N ALA A 22 -2.37 1.44 -13.57
CA ALA A 22 -3.40 2.34 -14.11
C ALA A 22 -3.46 3.67 -13.37
N GLY A 23 -2.63 3.88 -12.35
CA GLY A 23 -2.51 5.17 -11.70
C GLY A 23 -2.98 5.26 -10.26
N ASP A 24 -3.49 4.18 -9.68
CA ASP A 24 -3.82 4.19 -8.25
C ASP A 24 -2.54 4.38 -7.43
N TRP A 25 -2.68 5.01 -6.28
CA TRP A 25 -1.54 5.45 -5.47
C TRP A 25 -1.10 4.34 -4.53
N LEU A 26 0.10 3.82 -4.74
CA LEU A 26 0.63 2.69 -3.96
C LEU A 26 1.49 3.21 -2.82
N ILE A 27 1.12 2.84 -1.59
CA ILE A 27 1.84 3.22 -0.38
C ILE A 27 2.51 1.98 0.20
N ASP A 28 3.83 2.04 0.37
CA ASP A 28 4.58 0.99 1.05
C ASP A 28 4.79 1.43 2.50
N VAL A 29 4.23 0.66 3.43
CA VAL A 29 4.27 1.02 4.86
C VAL A 29 5.33 0.26 5.64
N ARG A 30 6.24 -0.41 4.91
CA ARG A 30 7.38 -1.09 5.54
C ARG A 30 8.40 -0.06 6.00
N GLU A 31 9.42 -0.52 6.72
CA GLU A 31 10.48 0.37 7.17
C GLU A 31 11.51 0.57 6.07
N GLN A 32 12.37 1.58 6.26
CA GLN A 32 13.33 2.01 5.25
C GLN A 32 14.28 0.88 4.84
N ASP A 33 14.73 0.06 5.78
CA ASP A 33 15.67 -1.03 5.48
C ASP A 33 15.02 -2.11 4.61
N GLU A 34 13.73 -2.37 4.79
CA GLU A 34 13.00 -3.31 3.95
C GLU A 34 12.87 -2.76 2.52
N TRP A 35 12.54 -1.48 2.42
CA TRP A 35 12.45 -0.77 1.15
C TRP A 35 13.79 -0.78 0.42
N ASP A 36 14.87 -0.54 1.15
CA ASP A 36 16.20 -0.51 0.55
C ASP A 36 16.59 -1.84 -0.05
N THR A 37 16.09 -2.94 0.50
CA THR A 37 16.38 -4.27 -0.04
C THR A 37 15.61 -4.53 -1.32
N VAL A 38 14.31 -4.28 -1.32
CA VAL A 38 13.46 -4.49 -2.49
C VAL A 38 12.20 -3.65 -2.35
N HIS A 39 11.76 -3.02 -3.42
CA HIS A 39 10.50 -2.28 -3.40
C HIS A 39 9.92 -2.18 -4.81
N ALA A 40 8.62 -1.90 -4.88
CA ALA A 40 7.95 -1.62 -6.14
C ALA A 40 8.26 -0.19 -6.57
N PRO A 41 8.73 0.03 -7.80
CA PRO A 41 9.14 1.39 -8.21
C PRO A 41 7.99 2.40 -8.24
N LEU A 42 6.75 1.94 -8.35
CA LEU A 42 5.59 2.82 -8.33
C LEU A 42 5.19 3.22 -6.92
N ALA A 43 5.76 2.62 -5.89
CA ALA A 43 5.33 2.85 -4.51
C ALA A 43 5.93 4.12 -3.93
N HIS A 44 5.20 4.67 -2.97
CA HIS A 44 5.67 5.79 -2.14
C HIS A 44 5.91 5.23 -0.74
N LEU A 45 7.12 5.38 -0.23
CA LEU A 45 7.45 4.85 1.09
C LEU A 45 6.96 5.80 2.18
N ILE A 46 6.04 5.32 3.00
CA ILE A 46 5.60 6.03 4.19
C ILE A 46 5.52 4.98 5.30
N PRO A 47 6.61 4.79 6.05
CA PRO A 47 6.65 3.71 7.05
C PRO A 47 5.53 3.83 8.07
N MET A 48 4.97 2.70 8.46
CA MET A 48 3.90 2.66 9.45
C MET A 48 4.30 3.38 10.73
N SER A 49 5.58 3.32 11.10
CA SER A 49 6.08 3.93 12.32
C SER A 49 5.96 5.45 12.35
N VAL A 50 5.85 6.09 11.19
CA VAL A 50 5.80 7.56 11.09
C VAL A 50 4.60 8.05 10.27
N ILE A 51 3.65 7.17 9.95
CA ILE A 51 2.59 7.53 9.01
C ILE A 51 1.70 8.65 9.58
N GLU A 52 1.51 8.71 10.88
CA GLU A 52 0.68 9.75 11.48
C GLU A 52 1.29 11.14 11.26
N GLN A 53 2.61 11.25 11.31
CA GLN A 53 3.29 12.52 11.08
C GLN A 53 3.33 12.90 9.60
N ARG A 54 3.12 11.93 8.71
CA ARG A 54 3.27 12.13 7.28
C ARG A 54 1.97 11.98 6.49
N VAL A 55 0.84 11.93 7.20
CA VAL A 55 -0.46 11.73 6.55
C VAL A 55 -0.76 12.84 5.53
N GLY A 56 -0.21 14.03 5.74
CA GLY A 56 -0.38 15.14 4.79
C GLY A 56 0.22 14.89 3.41
N GLU A 57 1.09 13.87 3.28
CA GLU A 57 1.65 13.49 1.98
C GLU A 57 0.73 12.57 1.18
N ILE A 58 -0.33 12.06 1.81
CA ILE A 58 -1.23 11.10 1.18
C ILE A 58 -2.37 11.89 0.52
N PRO A 59 -2.57 11.72 -0.80
CA PRO A 59 -3.68 12.43 -1.45
C PRO A 59 -5.01 11.90 -0.95
N ASP A 60 -5.91 12.81 -0.57
CA ASP A 60 -7.19 12.44 0.00
C ASP A 60 -8.26 12.15 -1.05
N ASP A 61 -7.95 12.42 -2.32
CA ASP A 61 -8.86 12.18 -3.44
C ASP A 61 -8.42 11.02 -4.33
N ALA A 62 -7.40 10.27 -3.92
CA ALA A 62 -6.86 9.16 -4.70
C ALA A 62 -7.38 7.83 -4.16
N ARG A 63 -7.33 6.81 -5.03
CA ARG A 63 -7.54 5.43 -4.61
C ARG A 63 -6.20 4.90 -4.15
N LEU A 64 -6.15 4.40 -2.92
CA LEU A 64 -4.91 4.02 -2.26
C LEU A 64 -4.78 2.51 -2.18
N LEU A 65 -3.59 2.02 -2.52
CA LEU A 65 -3.21 0.61 -2.38
C LEU A 65 -2.13 0.57 -1.31
N VAL A 66 -2.34 -0.20 -0.25
CA VAL A 66 -1.41 -0.23 0.89
C VAL A 66 -0.72 -1.58 0.92
N ILE A 67 0.62 -1.58 0.89
CA ILE A 67 1.40 -2.81 0.82
C ILE A 67 2.43 -2.85 1.94
N CYS A 68 2.66 -4.05 2.48
CA CYS A 68 3.74 -4.32 3.43
C CYS A 68 4.42 -5.62 3.02
N HIS A 69 5.10 -6.30 3.94
CA HIS A 69 5.82 -7.53 3.60
C HIS A 69 4.84 -8.68 3.29
N SER A 70 3.92 -8.97 4.20
CA SER A 70 3.04 -10.14 4.09
C SER A 70 1.55 -9.83 4.23
N GLY A 71 1.18 -8.56 4.44
CA GLY A 71 -0.21 -8.13 4.48
C GLY A 71 -0.72 -7.70 5.85
N TYR A 72 0.02 -7.94 6.92
CA TYR A 72 -0.46 -7.64 8.27
C TYR A 72 -0.43 -6.15 8.59
N ARG A 73 0.72 -5.50 8.39
CA ARG A 73 0.85 -4.06 8.67
C ARG A 73 -0.03 -3.25 7.73
N SER A 74 -0.09 -3.64 6.45
CA SER A 74 -0.89 -2.91 5.47
C SER A 74 -2.37 -3.00 5.81
N TRP A 75 -2.82 -4.14 6.34
CA TRP A 75 -4.21 -4.27 6.77
C TRP A 75 -4.54 -3.30 7.91
N THR A 76 -3.64 -3.21 8.90
CA THR A 76 -3.79 -2.28 10.02
C THR A 76 -3.88 -0.83 9.53
N VAL A 77 -2.95 -0.44 8.64
CA VAL A 77 -2.94 0.92 8.10
C VAL A 77 -4.18 1.18 7.24
N THR A 78 -4.59 0.19 6.44
CA THR A 78 -5.79 0.34 5.61
C THR A 78 -7.02 0.64 6.46
N LYS A 79 -7.19 -0.10 7.56
CA LYS A 79 -8.33 0.15 8.46
C LYS A 79 -8.30 1.57 9.01
N ALA A 80 -7.13 2.04 9.40
CA ALA A 80 -7.00 3.40 9.93
C ALA A 80 -7.29 4.45 8.86
N LEU A 81 -6.80 4.24 7.65
CA LEU A 81 -7.05 5.19 6.56
C LEU A 81 -8.52 5.23 6.19
N VAL A 82 -9.18 4.08 6.11
CA VAL A 82 -10.61 4.02 5.81
C VAL A 82 -11.40 4.74 6.90
N ALA A 83 -11.04 4.52 8.17
CA ALA A 83 -11.70 5.21 9.28
C ALA A 83 -11.52 6.72 9.20
N ALA A 84 -10.44 7.18 8.60
CA ALA A 84 -10.17 8.60 8.42
C ALA A 84 -10.76 9.18 7.13
N GLY A 85 -11.50 8.37 6.36
CA GLY A 85 -12.20 8.83 5.17
C GLY A 85 -11.49 8.58 3.84
N TYR A 86 -10.34 7.90 3.85
CA TYR A 86 -9.62 7.59 2.60
C TYR A 86 -10.20 6.37 1.92
N ASP A 87 -10.07 6.33 0.60
CA ASP A 87 -10.42 5.16 -0.22
C ASP A 87 -9.17 4.29 -0.31
N ALA A 88 -9.05 3.31 0.58
CA ALA A 88 -7.84 2.49 0.69
C ALA A 88 -8.18 1.01 0.75
N VAL A 89 -7.34 0.21 0.11
CA VAL A 89 -7.41 -1.25 0.20
C VAL A 89 -6.01 -1.79 0.50
N SER A 90 -5.97 -2.96 1.13
CA SER A 90 -4.71 -3.62 1.47
C SER A 90 -4.38 -4.66 0.41
N VAL A 91 -3.10 -4.77 0.07
CA VAL A 91 -2.64 -5.79 -0.87
C VAL A 91 -2.43 -7.10 -0.09
N ALA A 92 -3.28 -8.08 -0.36
CA ALA A 92 -3.20 -9.38 0.30
C ALA A 92 -1.85 -10.03 0.01
N GLY A 93 -1.19 -10.52 1.06
CA GLY A 93 0.12 -11.17 0.94
C GLY A 93 1.29 -10.22 0.71
N GLY A 94 1.05 -8.92 0.61
CA GLY A 94 2.09 -7.89 0.54
C GLY A 94 3.11 -8.08 -0.57
N MET A 95 4.36 -7.70 -0.29
CA MET A 95 5.45 -7.80 -1.27
C MET A 95 5.72 -9.24 -1.70
N ASP A 96 5.49 -10.20 -0.81
CA ASP A 96 5.65 -11.62 -1.19
C ASP A 96 4.70 -11.98 -2.33
N ALA A 97 3.43 -11.61 -2.19
CA ALA A 97 2.43 -11.90 -3.21
C ALA A 97 2.63 -11.05 -4.46
N TRP A 98 3.04 -9.79 -4.29
CA TRP A 98 3.34 -8.89 -5.40
C TRP A 98 4.41 -9.51 -6.31
N GLN A 99 5.51 -9.99 -5.71
CA GLN A 99 6.59 -10.60 -6.48
C GLN A 99 6.14 -11.91 -7.13
N SER A 100 5.39 -12.73 -6.40
CA SER A 100 4.88 -14.00 -6.94
C SER A 100 3.94 -13.78 -8.12
N ALA A 101 3.22 -12.67 -8.13
CA ALA A 101 2.28 -12.35 -9.21
C ALA A 101 2.97 -11.64 -10.39
N GLY A 102 4.29 -11.45 -10.31
CA GLY A 102 5.05 -10.83 -11.39
C GLY A 102 5.12 -9.32 -11.34
N GLY A 103 4.80 -8.71 -10.21
CA GLY A 103 4.92 -7.26 -10.06
C GLY A 103 6.35 -6.80 -10.19
N VAL A 104 6.54 -5.63 -10.81
CA VAL A 104 7.86 -5.07 -11.00
C VAL A 104 8.44 -4.64 -9.65
N VAL A 105 9.70 -4.98 -9.42
CA VAL A 105 10.41 -4.56 -8.21
C VAL A 105 11.80 -4.09 -8.58
N VAL A 106 12.36 -3.25 -7.73
CA VAL A 106 13.75 -2.81 -7.77
C VAL A 106 14.44 -3.45 -6.58
N ARG A 107 15.58 -4.11 -6.84
CA ARG A 107 16.38 -4.73 -5.79
C ARG A 107 17.70 -4.02 -5.68
N HIS A 108 18.13 -3.80 -4.46
CA HIS A 108 19.46 -3.28 -4.21
C HIS A 108 20.40 -4.44 -3.98
N GLU A 109 21.44 -4.50 -4.78
CA GLU A 109 22.48 -5.51 -4.64
C GLU A 109 23.70 -4.85 -4.03
N SER A 110 24.19 -5.45 -2.98
CA SER A 110 25.36 -4.93 -2.30
C SER A 110 26.62 -5.52 -2.93
#